data_177eac567a38aebaa7cecc8c66257e39
#
_entry.id   177eac567a38aebaa7cecc8c66257e39
#
_cell.length_a   1.000
_cell.length_b   1.000
_cell.length_c   1.000
_cell.angle_alpha   90.00
_cell.angle_beta   90.00
_cell.angle_gamma   90.00
#
_symmetry.space_group_name_H-M   'P 1'
#
loop_
_entity.id
_entity.type
_entity.pdbx_description
1 polymer ?
#
loop_
_entity_poly.entity_id
_entity_poly.type
_entity_poly.pdbx_seq_one_letter_code
_entity_poly.pdbx_strand_id
1 'polypeptide(L)'
;VLYEKDGTKARANASTTKILTCILALEYGDPDDVVIVSSYAAKMPDVQLNIREGEEYRLKDLLYSLMLESHNDSAVAIAEYIGGSVEAFADLMNRKAIEVGCTNTHFITPNGLDAKDEYGIHGTTAEDLARIMRYCIRESPKREQFLAITRTATYSFTNVGGTRSFSCSNHNAFLNMMDGALTGKTGFTGSAGYCYVGALERDGKILIVALLGCGWPGNKTYKWADTKKLMNYGLANYQEHVIT
;
A
#
# COMPACT_ATOMS: atom_id res chain seq x y z
N VAL A 1 1.19 -20.87 -1.61
CA VAL A 1 2.41 -20.24 -2.12
C VAL A 1 2.91 -21.03 -3.30
N LEU A 2 3.15 -20.36 -4.46
CA LEU A 2 3.62 -21.00 -5.69
C LEU A 2 5.15 -20.99 -5.81
N TYR A 3 5.78 -19.93 -5.31
CA TYR A 3 7.22 -19.75 -5.24
C TYR A 3 7.58 -18.88 -4.04
N GLU A 4 8.65 -19.20 -3.37
CA GLU A 4 9.10 -18.48 -2.19
C GLU A 4 10.63 -18.47 -2.09
N LYS A 5 11.16 -17.34 -1.61
CA LYS A 5 12.53 -17.17 -1.16
C LYS A 5 12.53 -16.29 0.09
N ASP A 6 12.86 -16.86 1.24
CA ASP A 6 12.78 -16.18 2.54
C ASP A 6 11.41 -15.54 2.81
N GLY A 7 10.30 -16.14 2.31
CA GLY A 7 8.96 -15.55 2.29
C GLY A 7 8.38 -15.26 3.66
N THR A 8 8.83 -15.96 4.69
CA THR A 8 8.40 -15.83 6.09
C THR A 8 9.34 -14.96 6.94
N LYS A 9 10.44 -14.45 6.35
CA LYS A 9 11.38 -13.58 7.05
C LYS A 9 10.86 -12.15 7.13
N ALA A 10 10.66 -11.63 8.35
CA ALA A 10 10.24 -10.23 8.56
C ALA A 10 11.33 -9.25 8.10
N ARG A 11 10.90 -8.20 7.40
CA ARG A 11 11.74 -7.11 6.90
C ARG A 11 10.97 -5.80 6.92
N ALA A 12 11.67 -4.68 6.99
CA ALA A 12 11.08 -3.38 6.67
C ALA A 12 10.47 -3.44 5.26
N ASN A 13 9.28 -2.89 5.09
CA ASN A 13 8.49 -2.99 3.86
C ASN A 13 8.15 -1.63 3.23
N ALA A 14 8.64 -0.56 3.84
CA ALA A 14 8.45 0.81 3.33
C ALA A 14 6.98 1.10 2.97
N SER A 15 6.76 1.92 1.97
CA SER A 15 5.42 2.36 1.55
C SER A 15 4.51 1.26 0.99
N THR A 16 4.92 -0.02 0.93
CA THR A 16 3.96 -1.10 0.68
C THR A 16 2.95 -1.23 1.83
N THR A 17 3.28 -0.72 3.02
CA THR A 17 2.37 -0.54 4.18
C THR A 17 1.06 0.17 3.79
N LYS A 18 1.14 1.14 2.86
CA LYS A 18 0.01 2.00 2.49
C LYS A 18 -1.18 1.28 1.85
N ILE A 19 -1.00 0.02 1.38
CA ILE A 19 -2.16 -0.79 0.93
C ILE A 19 -3.11 -1.07 2.09
N LEU A 20 -2.57 -1.39 3.28
CA LEU A 20 -3.38 -1.62 4.47
C LEU A 20 -3.97 -0.31 5.01
N THR A 21 -3.20 0.77 4.99
CA THR A 21 -3.71 2.11 5.35
C THR A 21 -4.89 2.51 4.47
N CYS A 22 -4.78 2.30 3.15
CA CYS A 22 -5.83 2.62 2.19
C CYS A 22 -7.10 1.79 2.44
N ILE A 23 -6.98 0.47 2.57
CA ILE A 23 -8.16 -0.38 2.71
C ILE A 23 -8.88 -0.13 4.04
N LEU A 24 -8.14 0.09 5.14
CA LEU A 24 -8.73 0.44 6.42
C LEU A 24 -9.45 1.79 6.37
N ALA A 25 -8.85 2.79 5.74
CA ALA A 25 -9.50 4.08 5.58
C ALA A 25 -10.80 3.99 4.77
N LEU A 26 -10.85 3.13 3.76
CA LEU A 26 -12.06 2.86 2.99
C LEU A 26 -13.12 2.09 3.81
N GLU A 27 -12.69 1.19 4.69
CA GLU A 27 -13.61 0.38 5.52
C GLU A 27 -14.21 1.17 6.68
N TYR A 28 -13.48 2.10 7.26
CA TYR A 28 -13.85 2.81 8.49
C TYR A 28 -14.27 4.28 8.29
N GLY A 29 -13.98 4.87 7.13
CA GLY A 29 -14.35 6.25 6.79
C GLY A 29 -15.28 6.34 5.58
N ASP A 30 -15.91 7.50 5.42
CA ASP A 30 -16.62 7.86 4.21
C ASP A 30 -15.69 8.63 3.26
N PRO A 31 -15.60 8.29 1.96
CA PRO A 31 -14.76 9.00 1.01
C PRO A 31 -14.99 10.51 0.93
N ASP A 32 -16.18 10.98 1.27
CA ASP A 32 -16.54 12.40 1.25
C ASP A 32 -16.32 13.12 2.60
N ASP A 33 -15.88 12.40 3.63
CA ASP A 33 -15.50 12.99 4.92
C ASP A 33 -14.40 14.03 4.76
N VAL A 34 -14.46 15.06 5.62
CA VAL A 34 -13.46 16.13 5.68
C VAL A 34 -12.41 15.80 6.73
N VAL A 35 -11.17 15.67 6.29
CA VAL A 35 -9.99 15.44 7.13
C VAL A 35 -9.30 16.78 7.37
N ILE A 36 -9.12 17.14 8.64
CA ILE A 36 -8.38 18.34 9.06
C ILE A 36 -6.93 17.93 9.33
N VAL A 37 -6.00 18.63 8.72
CA VAL A 37 -4.57 18.35 8.80
C VAL A 37 -4.00 18.81 10.14
N SER A 38 -3.39 17.89 10.88
CA SER A 38 -2.67 18.18 12.11
C SER A 38 -1.28 18.80 11.85
N SER A 39 -0.72 19.45 12.88
CA SER A 39 0.67 19.91 12.86
C SER A 39 1.67 18.74 12.69
N TYR A 40 1.32 17.55 13.16
CA TYR A 40 2.17 16.37 13.03
C TYR A 40 2.18 15.83 11.59
N ALA A 41 1.00 15.65 10.98
CA ALA A 41 0.89 15.25 9.58
C ALA A 41 1.62 16.21 8.63
N ALA A 42 1.44 17.53 8.83
CA ALA A 42 2.07 18.58 8.01
C ALA A 42 3.61 18.59 8.05
N LYS A 43 4.22 17.94 9.06
CA LYS A 43 5.69 17.87 9.25
C LYS A 43 6.29 16.54 8.84
N MET A 44 5.52 15.65 8.23
CA MET A 44 6.07 14.37 7.78
C MET A 44 7.18 14.59 6.74
N PRO A 45 8.24 13.74 6.78
CA PRO A 45 9.30 13.85 5.78
C PRO A 45 8.84 13.39 4.39
N ASP A 46 9.61 13.73 3.37
CA ASP A 46 9.39 13.31 1.98
C ASP A 46 9.20 11.79 1.85
N VAL A 47 8.31 11.40 0.95
CA VAL A 47 7.57 12.09 -0.12
C VAL A 47 6.31 12.75 0.48
N GLN A 48 6.00 14.01 0.10
CA GLN A 48 4.90 14.79 0.68
C GLN A 48 3.98 15.37 -0.40
N LEU A 49 2.69 15.49 -0.07
CA LEU A 49 1.74 16.36 -0.77
C LEU A 49 1.97 17.83 -0.36
N ASN A 50 2.71 18.06 0.71
CA ASN A 50 2.94 19.34 1.34
C ASN A 50 1.65 19.99 1.89
N ILE A 51 0.79 19.17 2.51
CA ILE A 51 -0.39 19.66 3.23
C ILE A 51 0.04 20.49 4.44
N ARG A 52 -0.79 21.46 4.81
CA ARG A 52 -0.48 22.41 5.90
C ARG A 52 -1.45 22.23 7.05
N GLU A 53 -0.95 22.51 8.26
CA GLU A 53 -1.77 22.49 9.48
C GLU A 53 -3.04 23.33 9.31
N GLY A 54 -4.19 22.75 9.70
CA GLY A 54 -5.50 23.37 9.59
C GLY A 54 -6.14 23.35 8.20
N GLU A 55 -5.43 22.92 7.15
CA GLU A 55 -6.06 22.69 5.85
C GLU A 55 -7.01 21.49 5.92
N GLU A 56 -8.04 21.54 5.09
CA GLU A 56 -9.08 20.53 5.01
C GLU A 56 -9.05 19.83 3.64
N TYR A 57 -9.15 18.51 3.65
CA TYR A 57 -9.18 17.67 2.45
C TYR A 57 -10.28 16.62 2.57
N ARG A 58 -10.86 16.21 1.43
CA ARG A 58 -11.71 15.02 1.44
C ARG A 58 -10.88 13.77 1.60
N LEU A 59 -11.39 12.80 2.35
CA LEU A 59 -10.69 11.52 2.58
C LEU A 59 -10.30 10.85 1.26
N LYS A 60 -11.19 10.83 0.25
CA LYS A 60 -10.88 10.29 -1.08
C LYS A 60 -9.68 10.94 -1.74
N ASP A 61 -9.53 12.27 -1.62
CA ASP A 61 -8.44 13.01 -2.25
C ASP A 61 -7.09 12.62 -1.63
N LEU A 62 -7.07 12.47 -0.30
CA LEU A 62 -5.90 11.96 0.42
C LEU A 62 -5.59 10.49 0.08
N LEU A 63 -6.61 9.66 -0.18
CA LEU A 63 -6.42 8.26 -0.60
C LEU A 63 -5.79 8.16 -2.00
N TYR A 64 -6.20 9.00 -2.95
CA TYR A 64 -5.52 9.08 -4.24
C TYR A 64 -4.08 9.57 -4.09
N SER A 65 -3.84 10.62 -3.32
CA SER A 65 -2.51 11.10 -2.98
C SER A 65 -1.62 10.01 -2.37
N LEU A 66 -2.16 9.25 -1.40
CA LEU A 66 -1.54 8.12 -0.73
C LEU A 66 -1.08 7.03 -1.69
N MET A 67 -1.97 6.63 -2.60
CA MET A 67 -1.72 5.45 -3.42
C MET A 67 -0.97 5.75 -4.71
N LEU A 68 -1.22 6.89 -5.35
CA LEU A 68 -0.59 7.27 -6.61
C LEU A 68 0.85 7.78 -6.40
N GLU A 69 1.03 8.74 -5.49
CA GLU A 69 2.30 9.43 -5.24
C GLU A 69 3.03 8.93 -3.97
N SER A 70 2.31 8.17 -3.13
CA SER A 70 2.89 7.63 -1.88
C SER A 70 3.17 8.66 -0.79
N HIS A 71 2.43 9.77 -0.72
CA HIS A 71 2.68 10.86 0.20
C HIS A 71 2.54 10.44 1.68
N ASN A 72 3.55 10.80 2.48
CA ASN A 72 3.64 10.39 3.88
C ASN A 72 2.75 11.22 4.80
N ASP A 73 2.61 12.50 4.51
CA ASP A 73 1.73 13.44 5.21
C ASP A 73 0.26 13.05 5.03
N SER A 74 -0.15 12.66 3.82
CA SER A 74 -1.49 12.13 3.55
C SER A 74 -1.77 10.86 4.35
N ALA A 75 -0.79 9.95 4.47
CA ALA A 75 -0.94 8.72 5.25
C ALA A 75 -1.20 9.01 6.74
N VAL A 76 -0.48 9.97 7.30
CA VAL A 76 -0.64 10.36 8.71
C VAL A 76 -1.96 11.07 8.95
N ALA A 77 -2.34 12.03 8.09
CA ALA A 77 -3.63 12.69 8.20
C ALA A 77 -4.81 11.71 8.15
N ILE A 78 -4.75 10.72 7.24
CA ILE A 78 -5.73 9.64 7.18
C ILE A 78 -5.75 8.82 8.47
N ALA A 79 -4.58 8.44 9.00
CA ALA A 79 -4.48 7.62 10.20
C ALA A 79 -5.03 8.33 11.44
N GLU A 80 -4.70 9.61 11.62
CA GLU A 80 -5.23 10.42 12.71
C GLU A 80 -6.75 10.59 12.60
N TYR A 81 -7.27 10.77 11.39
CA TYR A 81 -8.71 10.90 11.16
C TYR A 81 -9.46 9.60 11.50
N ILE A 82 -8.99 8.45 10.99
CA ILE A 82 -9.66 7.15 11.17
C ILE A 82 -9.44 6.57 12.57
N GLY A 83 -8.23 6.67 13.11
CA GLY A 83 -7.85 6.07 14.39
C GLY A 83 -7.98 7.02 15.59
N GLY A 84 -8.07 8.32 15.36
CA GLY A 84 -7.96 9.34 16.40
C GLY A 84 -6.51 9.67 16.78
N SER A 85 -5.57 8.75 16.52
CA SER A 85 -4.12 8.97 16.59
C SER A 85 -3.39 7.98 15.70
N VAL A 86 -2.09 8.22 15.46
CA VAL A 86 -1.24 7.30 14.69
C VAL A 86 -1.10 5.95 15.39
N GLU A 87 -0.97 5.96 16.72
CA GLU A 87 -0.82 4.76 17.54
C GLU A 87 -2.10 3.92 17.52
N ALA A 88 -3.26 4.53 17.70
CA ALA A 88 -4.55 3.82 17.64
C ALA A 88 -4.81 3.26 16.23
N PHE A 89 -4.37 3.97 15.18
CA PHE A 89 -4.44 3.45 13.82
C PHE A 89 -3.46 2.28 13.59
N ALA A 90 -2.25 2.33 14.17
CA ALA A 90 -1.30 1.22 14.12
C ALA A 90 -1.88 -0.03 14.81
N ASP A 91 -2.57 0.13 15.93
CA ASP A 91 -3.30 -0.97 16.59
C ASP A 91 -4.38 -1.56 15.67
N LEU A 92 -5.11 -0.70 14.94
CA LEU A 92 -6.10 -1.15 13.96
C LEU A 92 -5.43 -1.94 12.82
N MET A 93 -4.28 -1.46 12.32
CA MET A 93 -3.49 -2.17 11.31
C MET A 93 -3.03 -3.55 11.79
N ASN A 94 -2.52 -3.64 13.01
CA ASN A 94 -2.05 -4.91 13.58
C ASN A 94 -3.20 -5.89 13.85
N ARG A 95 -4.35 -5.42 14.33
CA ARG A 95 -5.55 -6.26 14.45
C ARG A 95 -6.00 -6.81 13.09
N LYS A 96 -6.05 -5.96 12.06
CA LYS A 96 -6.40 -6.41 10.71
C LYS A 96 -5.37 -7.38 10.14
N ALA A 97 -4.08 -7.16 10.37
CA ALA A 97 -3.04 -8.10 9.94
C ALA A 97 -3.26 -9.50 10.54
N ILE A 98 -3.57 -9.59 11.83
CA ILE A 98 -3.90 -10.86 12.50
C ILE A 98 -5.17 -11.48 11.89
N GLU A 99 -6.23 -10.67 11.68
CA GLU A 99 -7.51 -11.12 11.11
C GLU A 99 -7.32 -11.75 9.73
N VAL A 100 -6.46 -11.19 8.88
CA VAL A 100 -6.19 -11.72 7.53
C VAL A 100 -5.13 -12.84 7.51
N GLY A 101 -4.68 -13.29 8.68
CA GLY A 101 -3.80 -14.45 8.87
C GLY A 101 -2.30 -14.13 8.74
N CYS A 102 -1.89 -12.88 8.94
CA CYS A 102 -0.46 -12.56 9.05
C CYS A 102 0.13 -13.13 10.33
N THR A 103 1.33 -13.65 10.26
CA THR A 103 1.98 -14.38 11.38
C THR A 103 3.25 -13.72 11.89
N ASN A 104 3.85 -12.82 11.09
CA ASN A 104 5.11 -12.16 11.44
C ASN A 104 5.13 -10.72 10.88
N THR A 105 4.13 -9.94 11.28
CA THR A 105 3.90 -8.56 10.85
C THR A 105 3.71 -7.68 12.07
N HIS A 106 4.39 -6.52 12.07
CA HIS A 106 4.24 -5.49 13.09
C HIS A 106 4.26 -4.10 12.45
N PHE A 107 3.14 -3.40 12.51
CA PHE A 107 3.01 -2.05 11.98
C PHE A 107 3.03 -1.02 13.11
N ILE A 108 3.83 0.04 12.93
CA ILE A 108 4.00 1.17 13.84
C ILE A 108 3.57 2.47 13.16
N THR A 109 3.82 2.58 11.85
CA THR A 109 3.55 3.79 11.07
C THR A 109 2.57 3.53 9.93
N PRO A 110 1.65 4.46 9.62
CA PRO A 110 0.70 4.29 8.53
C PRO A 110 1.32 4.50 7.14
N ASN A 111 2.49 5.13 7.08
CA ASN A 111 3.19 5.50 5.85
C ASN A 111 4.30 4.51 5.45
N GLY A 112 4.75 3.64 6.37
CA GLY A 112 5.81 2.67 6.16
C GLY A 112 7.22 3.24 6.34
N LEU A 113 7.37 4.37 6.99
CA LEU A 113 8.68 4.85 7.45
C LEU A 113 9.23 3.91 8.51
N ASP A 114 10.55 3.76 8.49
CA ASP A 114 11.26 2.90 9.43
C ASP A 114 11.01 3.36 10.88
N ALA A 115 10.56 2.44 11.72
CA ALA A 115 10.29 2.68 13.13
C ALA A 115 10.61 1.43 13.96
N LYS A 116 10.76 1.63 15.26
CA LYS A 116 10.97 0.57 16.24
C LYS A 116 10.31 0.94 17.56
N ASP A 117 9.66 -0.02 18.18
CA ASP A 117 9.11 0.07 19.54
C ASP A 117 9.59 -1.11 20.42
N GLU A 118 8.95 -1.32 21.55
CA GLU A 118 9.25 -2.43 22.47
C GLU A 118 8.90 -3.81 21.90
N TYR A 119 7.99 -3.90 20.94
CA TYR A 119 7.56 -5.16 20.32
C TYR A 119 8.38 -5.52 19.07
N GLY A 120 9.11 -4.58 18.48
CA GLY A 120 9.96 -4.86 17.33
C GLY A 120 10.16 -3.72 16.36
N ILE A 121 10.51 -4.07 15.13
CA ILE A 121 10.65 -3.14 14.03
C ILE A 121 9.35 -3.07 13.21
N HIS A 122 9.05 -1.91 12.63
CA HIS A 122 8.01 -1.78 11.62
C HIS A 122 8.34 -2.65 10.42
N GLY A 123 7.51 -3.65 10.11
CA GLY A 123 7.78 -4.55 9.00
C GLY A 123 6.79 -5.69 8.87
N THR A 124 6.99 -6.47 7.82
CA THR A 124 6.17 -7.63 7.48
C THR A 124 7.00 -8.69 6.76
N THR A 125 6.41 -9.81 6.42
CA THR A 125 7.00 -10.83 5.54
C THR A 125 6.44 -10.70 4.12
N ALA A 126 7.12 -11.27 3.13
CA ALA A 126 6.59 -11.30 1.77
C ALA A 126 5.26 -12.10 1.70
N GLU A 127 5.16 -13.18 2.46
CA GLU A 127 3.94 -13.98 2.56
C GLU A 127 2.79 -13.19 3.17
N ASP A 128 3.01 -12.51 4.30
CA ASP A 128 1.99 -11.70 4.97
C ASP A 128 1.55 -10.51 4.10
N LEU A 129 2.51 -9.85 3.43
CA LEU A 129 2.20 -8.77 2.51
C LEU A 129 1.32 -9.24 1.33
N ALA A 130 1.57 -10.46 0.85
CA ALA A 130 0.72 -11.07 -0.17
C ALA A 130 -0.68 -11.40 0.37
N ARG A 131 -0.82 -11.84 1.64
CA ARG A 131 -2.12 -12.03 2.31
C ARG A 131 -2.89 -10.73 2.44
N ILE A 132 -2.23 -9.65 2.86
CA ILE A 132 -2.85 -8.31 2.93
C ILE A 132 -3.33 -7.88 1.53
N MET A 133 -2.52 -8.04 0.49
CA MET A 133 -2.94 -7.73 -0.88
C MET A 133 -4.13 -8.59 -1.31
N ARG A 134 -4.12 -9.89 -1.01
CA ARG A 134 -5.24 -10.79 -1.30
C ARG A 134 -6.53 -10.29 -0.63
N TYR A 135 -6.45 -9.89 0.64
CA TYR A 135 -7.58 -9.30 1.33
C TYR A 135 -8.12 -8.07 0.59
N CYS A 136 -7.24 -7.12 0.24
CA CYS A 136 -7.63 -5.89 -0.44
C CYS A 136 -8.38 -6.12 -1.76
N ILE A 137 -7.99 -7.17 -2.53
CA ILE A 137 -8.51 -7.38 -3.89
C ILE A 137 -9.59 -8.48 -3.99
N ARG A 138 -9.82 -9.27 -2.92
CA ARG A 138 -10.73 -10.41 -2.96
C ARG A 138 -11.77 -10.42 -1.84
N GLU A 139 -11.40 -10.03 -0.64
CA GLU A 139 -12.16 -10.31 0.58
C GLU A 139 -12.79 -9.04 1.17
N SER A 140 -12.11 -7.90 1.06
CA SER A 140 -12.63 -6.64 1.60
C SER A 140 -13.94 -6.22 0.92
N PRO A 141 -14.94 -5.74 1.68
CA PRO A 141 -16.17 -5.15 1.12
C PRO A 141 -15.89 -3.88 0.30
N LYS A 142 -14.70 -3.30 0.43
CA LYS A 142 -14.24 -2.08 -0.26
C LYS A 142 -13.27 -2.36 -1.43
N ARG A 143 -13.17 -3.62 -1.87
CA ARG A 143 -12.25 -4.03 -2.94
C ARG A 143 -12.40 -3.19 -4.21
N GLU A 144 -13.63 -2.86 -4.61
CA GLU A 144 -13.87 -2.11 -5.85
C GLU A 144 -13.35 -0.67 -5.76
N GLN A 145 -13.57 0.00 -4.60
CA GLN A 145 -13.01 1.33 -4.38
C GLN A 145 -11.49 1.30 -4.31
N PHE A 146 -10.90 0.30 -3.63
CA PHE A 146 -9.47 0.10 -3.58
C PHE A 146 -8.88 -0.06 -4.99
N LEU A 147 -9.46 -0.92 -5.82
CA LEU A 147 -9.03 -1.14 -7.20
C LEU A 147 -9.22 0.12 -8.06
N ALA A 148 -10.32 0.84 -7.91
CA ALA A 148 -10.56 2.09 -8.61
C ALA A 148 -9.45 3.12 -8.32
N ILE A 149 -9.09 3.32 -7.05
CA ILE A 149 -8.02 4.24 -6.66
C ILE A 149 -6.67 3.78 -7.23
N THR A 150 -6.30 2.53 -6.99
CA THR A 150 -4.95 2.03 -7.32
C THR A 150 -4.68 1.86 -8.81
N ARG A 151 -5.73 1.81 -9.64
CA ARG A 151 -5.66 1.71 -11.11
C ARG A 151 -5.75 3.05 -11.82
N THR A 152 -6.15 4.11 -11.11
CA THR A 152 -6.25 5.45 -11.70
C THR A 152 -4.87 5.93 -12.13
N ALA A 153 -4.76 6.40 -13.38
CA ALA A 153 -3.50 6.85 -13.95
C ALA A 153 -3.10 8.23 -13.40
N THR A 154 -4.06 9.15 -13.36
CA THR A 154 -3.87 10.52 -12.84
C THR A 154 -5.13 10.97 -12.11
N TYR A 155 -4.97 11.75 -11.04
CA TYR A 155 -6.06 12.31 -10.27
C TYR A 155 -5.74 13.74 -9.85
N SER A 156 -6.67 14.66 -10.09
CA SER A 156 -6.52 16.07 -9.71
C SER A 156 -7.63 16.49 -8.75
N PHE A 157 -7.28 17.26 -7.75
CA PHE A 157 -8.21 17.72 -6.72
C PHE A 157 -7.78 19.07 -6.14
N THR A 158 -8.64 19.66 -5.34
CA THR A 158 -8.34 20.87 -4.55
C THR A 158 -8.58 20.56 -3.07
N ASN A 159 -7.92 21.32 -2.18
CA ASN A 159 -8.35 21.32 -0.79
C ASN A 159 -9.79 21.84 -0.69
N VAL A 160 -10.50 21.55 0.42
CA VAL A 160 -11.92 21.90 0.61
C VAL A 160 -12.15 23.42 0.42
N GLY A 161 -11.22 24.25 0.88
CA GLY A 161 -11.29 25.70 0.70
C GLY A 161 -11.03 26.19 -0.73
N GLY A 162 -10.69 25.32 -1.69
CA GLY A 162 -10.43 25.67 -3.09
C GLY A 162 -9.19 26.55 -3.32
N THR A 163 -8.34 26.69 -2.32
CA THR A 163 -7.17 27.61 -2.36
C THR A 163 -5.91 26.98 -2.93
N ARG A 164 -5.87 25.64 -3.00
CA ARG A 164 -4.72 24.89 -3.52
C ARG A 164 -5.20 23.73 -4.39
N SER A 165 -4.54 23.56 -5.53
CA SER A 165 -4.81 22.47 -6.47
C SER A 165 -3.62 21.52 -6.53
N PHE A 166 -3.93 20.22 -6.70
CA PHE A 166 -2.96 19.14 -6.75
C PHE A 166 -3.24 18.23 -7.93
N SER A 167 -2.19 17.59 -8.43
CA SER A 167 -2.30 16.55 -9.44
C SER A 167 -1.36 15.40 -9.07
N CYS A 168 -1.89 14.19 -8.98
CA CYS A 168 -1.16 12.98 -8.65
C CYS A 168 -1.09 12.05 -9.85
N SER A 169 0.07 11.44 -10.09
CA SER A 169 0.31 10.47 -11.15
C SER A 169 0.68 9.10 -10.57
N ASN A 170 0.19 8.04 -11.16
CA ASN A 170 0.41 6.70 -10.64
C ASN A 170 1.82 6.19 -10.95
N HIS A 171 2.61 5.94 -9.91
CA HIS A 171 3.97 5.42 -10.04
C HIS A 171 4.06 3.89 -10.17
N ASN A 172 2.93 3.18 -10.22
CA ASN A 172 2.93 1.73 -10.44
C ASN A 172 3.08 1.40 -11.93
N ALA A 173 4.32 1.38 -12.39
CA ALA A 173 4.62 1.06 -13.80
C ALA A 173 4.13 -0.35 -14.22
N PHE A 174 3.93 -1.27 -13.29
CA PHE A 174 3.45 -2.63 -13.58
C PHE A 174 2.09 -2.63 -14.27
N LEU A 175 1.22 -1.66 -14.01
CA LEU A 175 -0.10 -1.53 -14.66
C LEU A 175 -0.01 -1.48 -16.20
N ASN A 176 1.11 -1.01 -16.74
CA ASN A 176 1.35 -0.91 -18.18
C ASN A 176 2.37 -1.95 -18.70
N MET A 177 2.81 -2.89 -17.86
CA MET A 177 3.88 -3.83 -18.21
C MET A 177 3.39 -5.22 -18.58
N MET A 178 2.21 -5.61 -18.12
CA MET A 178 1.63 -6.92 -18.39
C MET A 178 0.11 -6.82 -18.52
N ASP A 179 -0.44 -7.53 -19.51
CA ASP A 179 -1.90 -7.68 -19.61
C ASP A 179 -2.45 -8.35 -18.36
N GLY A 180 -3.57 -7.82 -17.87
CA GLY A 180 -4.19 -8.27 -16.65
C GLY A 180 -3.57 -7.72 -15.36
N ALA A 181 -2.58 -6.82 -15.44
CA ALA A 181 -2.07 -6.14 -14.26
C ALA A 181 -3.21 -5.43 -13.52
N LEU A 182 -3.46 -5.84 -12.27
CA LEU A 182 -4.65 -5.46 -11.53
C LEU A 182 -4.41 -4.27 -10.59
N THR A 183 -3.32 -4.32 -9.84
CA THR A 183 -2.97 -3.30 -8.85
C THR A 183 -1.54 -3.49 -8.35
N GLY A 184 -1.04 -2.56 -7.55
CA GLY A 184 0.22 -2.71 -6.82
C GLY A 184 0.65 -1.44 -6.10
N LYS A 185 1.66 -1.62 -5.23
CA LYS A 185 2.28 -0.52 -4.49
C LYS A 185 3.78 -0.74 -4.40
N THR A 186 4.53 0.31 -4.71
CA THR A 186 5.99 0.38 -4.52
C THR A 186 6.32 0.91 -3.14
N GLY A 187 7.51 0.56 -2.65
CA GLY A 187 8.08 1.13 -1.43
C GLY A 187 9.60 1.24 -1.54
N PHE A 188 10.18 2.19 -0.82
CA PHE A 188 11.61 2.33 -0.64
C PHE A 188 11.92 3.10 0.65
N THR A 189 12.78 2.54 1.48
CA THR A 189 13.58 3.26 2.48
C THR A 189 15.01 2.75 2.43
N GLY A 190 15.94 3.42 3.09
CA GLY A 190 17.33 2.95 3.17
C GLY A 190 17.43 1.53 3.76
N SER A 191 16.64 1.25 4.79
CA SER A 191 16.60 -0.07 5.46
C SER A 191 15.89 -1.13 4.66
N ALA A 192 14.74 -0.78 4.04
CA ALA A 192 13.89 -1.72 3.32
C ALA A 192 14.46 -2.11 1.94
N GLY A 193 15.23 -1.23 1.29
CA GLY A 193 15.51 -1.36 -0.14
C GLY A 193 14.24 -1.16 -0.99
N TYR A 194 14.29 -1.54 -2.26
CA TYR A 194 13.12 -1.49 -3.12
C TYR A 194 12.17 -2.64 -2.79
N CYS A 195 10.93 -2.29 -2.44
CA CYS A 195 9.84 -3.20 -2.16
C CYS A 195 8.73 -3.02 -3.21
N TYR A 196 7.99 -4.09 -3.44
CA TYR A 196 6.82 -4.09 -4.31
C TYR A 196 5.83 -5.16 -3.89
N VAL A 197 4.56 -4.85 -3.94
CA VAL A 197 3.47 -5.83 -3.92
C VAL A 197 2.52 -5.51 -5.06
N GLY A 198 2.11 -6.52 -5.80
CA GLY A 198 1.20 -6.33 -6.93
C GLY A 198 0.41 -7.59 -7.25
N ALA A 199 -0.68 -7.40 -7.99
CA ALA A 199 -1.55 -8.48 -8.43
C ALA A 199 -1.81 -8.38 -9.93
N LEU A 200 -2.04 -9.54 -10.53
CA LEU A 200 -2.42 -9.73 -11.94
C LEU A 200 -3.60 -10.67 -12.00
N GLU A 201 -4.58 -10.35 -12.83
CA GLU A 201 -5.71 -11.23 -13.16
C GLU A 201 -5.71 -11.50 -14.66
N ARG A 202 -5.51 -12.76 -15.03
CA ARG A 202 -5.49 -13.18 -16.44
C ARG A 202 -5.82 -14.68 -16.56
N ASP A 203 -6.60 -15.03 -17.59
CA ASP A 203 -6.97 -16.40 -17.91
C ASP A 203 -7.64 -17.12 -16.72
N GLY A 204 -8.51 -16.41 -15.98
CA GLY A 204 -9.19 -16.93 -14.79
C GLY A 204 -8.31 -17.06 -13.54
N LYS A 205 -7.04 -16.69 -13.61
CA LYS A 205 -6.09 -16.79 -12.50
C LYS A 205 -5.82 -15.43 -11.90
N ILE A 206 -5.76 -15.35 -10.57
CA ILE A 206 -5.25 -14.19 -9.84
C ILE A 206 -3.92 -14.58 -9.20
N LEU A 207 -2.87 -13.88 -9.59
CA LEU A 207 -1.53 -14.05 -9.06
C LEU A 207 -1.12 -12.80 -8.27
N ILE A 208 -0.50 -13.01 -7.13
CA ILE A 208 0.04 -11.94 -6.29
C ILE A 208 1.55 -12.16 -6.14
N VAL A 209 2.31 -11.07 -6.30
CA VAL A 209 3.75 -11.03 -6.02
C VAL A 209 4.02 -10.06 -4.89
N ALA A 210 4.89 -10.45 -3.97
CA ALA A 210 5.41 -9.59 -2.92
C ALA A 210 6.94 -9.69 -2.89
N LEU A 211 7.62 -8.56 -3.03
CA LEU A 211 9.07 -8.45 -3.06
C LEU A 211 9.52 -7.47 -1.97
N LEU A 212 10.34 -7.93 -1.05
CA LEU A 212 10.97 -7.13 -0.01
C LEU A 212 12.49 -7.12 -0.19
N GLY A 213 13.12 -5.95 -0.11
CA GLY A 213 14.56 -5.82 -0.30
C GLY A 213 15.03 -6.20 -1.71
N CYS A 214 14.25 -5.90 -2.73
CA CYS A 214 14.56 -6.22 -4.12
C CYS A 214 15.49 -5.18 -4.75
N GLY A 215 16.69 -5.04 -4.18
CA GLY A 215 17.72 -4.10 -4.60
C GLY A 215 17.74 -2.78 -3.82
N TRP A 216 18.83 -2.06 -3.99
CA TRP A 216 19.10 -0.74 -3.40
C TRP A 216 19.45 0.27 -4.51
N PRO A 217 19.82 1.53 -4.21
CA PRO A 217 20.17 2.53 -5.23
C PRO A 217 21.12 1.98 -6.28
N GLY A 218 20.80 2.21 -7.55
CA GLY A 218 21.45 1.59 -8.72
C GLY A 218 20.66 0.42 -9.31
N ASN A 219 19.75 -0.23 -8.55
CA ASN A 219 19.00 -1.43 -8.95
C ASN A 219 17.48 -1.23 -8.92
N LYS A 220 16.99 -0.02 -9.15
CA LYS A 220 15.58 0.37 -9.06
C LYS A 220 14.64 -0.47 -9.95
N THR A 221 15.16 -1.03 -11.04
CA THR A 221 14.38 -1.79 -12.03
C THR A 221 14.22 -3.28 -11.69
N TYR A 222 14.98 -3.81 -10.75
CA TYR A 222 14.97 -5.24 -10.39
C TYR A 222 13.58 -5.71 -9.99
N LYS A 223 12.85 -4.92 -9.17
CA LYS A 223 11.47 -5.25 -8.78
C LYS A 223 10.55 -5.49 -9.97
N TRP A 224 10.73 -4.76 -11.08
CA TRP A 224 9.92 -4.94 -12.28
C TRP A 224 10.30 -6.20 -13.06
N ALA A 225 11.59 -6.47 -13.20
CA ALA A 225 12.10 -7.67 -13.84
C ALA A 225 11.65 -8.94 -13.08
N ASP A 226 11.81 -8.94 -11.75
CA ASP A 226 11.43 -10.06 -10.91
C ASP A 226 9.91 -10.24 -10.85
N THR A 227 9.14 -9.15 -10.79
CA THR A 227 7.67 -9.22 -10.88
C THR A 227 7.23 -9.90 -12.17
N LYS A 228 7.74 -9.46 -13.33
CA LYS A 228 7.40 -10.08 -14.62
C LYS A 228 7.79 -11.55 -14.69
N LYS A 229 8.98 -11.89 -14.20
CA LYS A 229 9.46 -13.27 -14.17
C LYS A 229 8.57 -14.17 -13.32
N LEU A 230 8.22 -13.75 -12.11
CA LEU A 230 7.36 -14.53 -11.21
C LEU A 230 5.93 -14.64 -11.73
N MET A 231 5.35 -13.57 -12.26
CA MET A 231 4.01 -13.62 -12.86
C MET A 231 3.96 -14.54 -14.07
N ASN A 232 4.93 -14.46 -14.99
CA ASN A 232 5.02 -15.34 -16.14
C ASN A 232 5.22 -16.83 -15.71
N TYR A 233 6.03 -17.07 -14.69
CA TYR A 233 6.20 -18.41 -14.13
C TYR A 233 4.87 -18.96 -13.59
N GLY A 234 4.13 -18.16 -12.81
CA GLY A 234 2.83 -18.55 -12.28
C GLY A 234 1.80 -18.83 -13.39
N LEU A 235 1.73 -17.98 -14.42
CA LEU A 235 0.82 -18.16 -15.53
C LEU A 235 1.13 -19.45 -16.35
N ALA A 236 2.40 -19.75 -16.54
CA ALA A 236 2.83 -20.89 -17.37
C ALA A 236 2.75 -22.23 -16.67
N ASN A 237 2.98 -22.29 -15.34
CA ASN A 237 3.20 -23.54 -14.63
C ASN A 237 2.05 -23.97 -13.71
N TYR A 238 1.04 -23.14 -13.50
CA TYR A 238 -0.07 -23.46 -12.59
C TYR A 238 -1.41 -23.31 -13.32
N GLN A 239 -2.30 -24.26 -13.07
CA GLN A 239 -3.68 -24.23 -13.54
C GLN A 239 -4.61 -24.44 -12.34
N GLU A 240 -5.76 -23.79 -12.36
CA GLU A 240 -6.81 -24.03 -11.38
C GLU A 240 -7.54 -25.34 -11.76
N HIS A 241 -7.64 -26.27 -10.82
CA HIS A 241 -8.41 -27.49 -10.98
C HIS A 241 -9.57 -27.47 -10.00
N VAL A 242 -10.79 -27.52 -10.50
CA VAL A 242 -11.98 -27.72 -9.66
C VAL A 242 -12.02 -29.20 -9.28
N ILE A 243 -11.84 -29.50 -8.01
CA ILE A 243 -12.03 -30.83 -7.47
C ILE A 243 -13.53 -30.99 -7.21
N THR A 244 -14.21 -31.77 -8.03
CA THR A 244 -15.63 -32.15 -7.88
C THR A 244 -15.78 -33.35 -6.97
#